data_100841f6542a0cc87e23cf28a3861253
#
_entry.id   100841f6542a0cc87e23cf28a3861253
#
_cell.length_a   1.000
_cell.length_b   1.000
_cell.length_c   1.000
_cell.angle_alpha   90.00
_cell.angle_beta   90.00
_cell.angle_gamma   90.00
#
_symmetry.space_group_name_H-M   'P 1'
#
loop_
_entity.id
_entity.type
_entity.pdbx_description
1 polymer ?
#
loop_
_entity_poly.entity_id
_entity_poly.type
_entity_poly.pdbx_seq_one_letter_code
_entity_poly.pdbx_strand_id
1 'polypeptide(L)'
;MSKKLAVIFPGIGYHKDKPLLYYSTKLVQGAGYDVIHVEYHDMPQKIKGDAAMMQKAAELAYAQTQEQLKGVAYSDYEDVLFIGKSIGTVAMAKYVADHEIRAKQVWYTPVEATFSFPADRVVAFIGDADPWSDVKAVKEKAEKLGIKLFSYPRCNHSLETGNVGVDTRRIHEVMQQTEDFIEEV
;
A
#
# COMPACT_ATOMS: atom_id res chain seq x y z
N MET A 1 -5.22 -26.58 -7.96
CA MET A 1 -4.99 -25.16 -8.31
C MET A 1 -4.15 -24.58 -7.21
N SER A 2 -3.11 -23.83 -7.56
CA SER A 2 -2.29 -23.11 -6.59
C SER A 2 -3.14 -22.07 -5.87
N LYS A 3 -3.03 -22.00 -4.55
CA LYS A 3 -3.73 -20.99 -3.77
C LYS A 3 -2.92 -19.69 -3.78
N LYS A 4 -3.59 -18.58 -4.04
CA LYS A 4 -2.99 -17.24 -4.00
C LYS A 4 -3.74 -16.37 -2.99
N LEU A 5 -3.04 -15.55 -2.24
CA LEU A 5 -3.63 -14.66 -1.25
C LEU A 5 -3.22 -13.20 -1.50
N ALA A 6 -4.19 -12.31 -1.57
CA ALA A 6 -3.97 -10.87 -1.52
C ALA A 6 -4.53 -10.28 -0.23
N VAL A 7 -3.75 -9.44 0.44
CA VAL A 7 -4.17 -8.69 1.63
C VAL A 7 -4.13 -7.20 1.33
N ILE A 8 -5.25 -6.51 1.55
CA ILE A 8 -5.43 -5.10 1.21
C ILE A 8 -5.47 -4.26 2.49
N PHE A 9 -4.60 -3.26 2.58
CA PHE A 9 -4.43 -2.38 3.73
C PHE A 9 -4.88 -0.95 3.41
N PRO A 10 -5.91 -0.43 4.06
CA PRO A 10 -6.42 0.91 3.78
C PRO A 10 -5.53 2.01 4.36
N GLY A 11 -5.76 3.24 3.92
CA GLY A 11 -5.28 4.44 4.61
C GLY A 11 -6.33 5.01 5.56
N ILE A 12 -5.95 6.01 6.37
CA ILE A 12 -6.92 6.79 7.15
C ILE A 12 -7.77 7.61 6.17
N GLY A 13 -9.09 7.38 6.15
CA GLY A 13 -10.01 8.03 5.22
C GLY A 13 -9.92 7.54 3.77
N TYR A 14 -9.05 6.57 3.49
CA TYR A 14 -8.95 5.92 2.18
C TYR A 14 -9.26 4.43 2.31
N HIS A 15 -10.55 4.10 2.36
CA HIS A 15 -11.07 2.74 2.56
C HIS A 15 -11.05 1.92 1.25
N LYS A 16 -11.39 0.64 1.36
CA LYS A 16 -11.34 -0.36 0.27
C LYS A 16 -12.15 0.00 -0.99
N ASP A 17 -13.20 0.83 -0.85
CA ASP A 17 -14.06 1.23 -1.97
C ASP A 17 -13.56 2.49 -2.71
N LYS A 18 -12.42 3.05 -2.30
CA LYS A 18 -11.75 4.13 -3.01
C LYS A 18 -10.97 3.58 -4.23
N PRO A 19 -10.81 4.37 -5.31
CA PRO A 19 -10.39 3.88 -6.62
C PRO A 19 -9.16 2.97 -6.62
N LEU A 20 -8.06 3.36 -5.97
CA LEU A 20 -6.83 2.56 -5.98
C LEU A 20 -7.05 1.17 -5.37
N LEU A 21 -7.71 1.08 -4.21
CA LEU A 21 -7.93 -0.18 -3.52
C LEU A 21 -9.08 -0.99 -4.14
N TYR A 22 -10.12 -0.31 -4.62
CA TYR A 22 -11.23 -0.96 -5.31
C TYR A 22 -10.75 -1.67 -6.57
N TYR A 23 -10.02 -0.98 -7.46
CA TYR A 23 -9.56 -1.59 -8.70
C TYR A 23 -8.45 -2.62 -8.45
N SER A 24 -7.55 -2.40 -7.48
CA SER A 24 -6.59 -3.43 -7.08
C SER A 24 -7.29 -4.71 -6.61
N THR A 25 -8.36 -4.58 -5.82
CA THR A 25 -9.18 -5.74 -5.40
C THR A 25 -9.73 -6.49 -6.63
N LYS A 26 -10.22 -5.75 -7.65
CA LYS A 26 -10.72 -6.39 -8.88
C LYS A 26 -9.63 -7.08 -9.68
N LEU A 27 -8.43 -6.47 -9.79
CA LEU A 27 -7.27 -7.08 -10.44
C LEU A 27 -6.89 -8.41 -9.79
N VAL A 28 -6.69 -8.42 -8.47
CA VAL A 28 -6.26 -9.64 -7.76
C VAL A 28 -7.33 -10.72 -7.79
N GLN A 29 -8.61 -10.36 -7.69
CA GLN A 29 -9.71 -11.32 -7.86
C GLN A 29 -9.72 -11.93 -9.27
N GLY A 30 -9.52 -11.10 -10.32
CA GLY A 30 -9.38 -11.55 -11.69
C GLY A 30 -8.19 -12.48 -11.91
N ALA A 31 -7.09 -12.28 -11.18
CA ALA A 31 -5.89 -13.11 -11.19
C ALA A 31 -5.98 -14.36 -10.29
N GLY A 32 -7.14 -14.61 -9.67
CA GLY A 32 -7.42 -15.82 -8.90
C GLY A 32 -6.91 -15.81 -7.45
N TYR A 33 -6.70 -14.62 -6.87
CA TYR A 33 -6.35 -14.51 -5.45
C TYR A 33 -7.59 -14.54 -4.55
N ASP A 34 -7.50 -15.26 -3.45
CA ASP A 34 -8.34 -15.02 -2.28
C ASP A 34 -8.00 -13.64 -1.70
N VAL A 35 -8.99 -12.89 -1.21
CA VAL A 35 -8.75 -11.52 -0.76
C VAL A 35 -9.16 -11.34 0.70
N ILE A 36 -8.24 -10.79 1.50
CA ILE A 36 -8.51 -10.29 2.85
C ILE A 36 -8.41 -8.77 2.82
N HIS A 37 -9.43 -8.08 3.32
CA HIS A 37 -9.40 -6.64 3.55
C HIS A 37 -9.15 -6.38 5.03
N VAL A 38 -8.05 -5.69 5.34
CA VAL A 38 -7.82 -5.13 6.68
C VAL A 38 -8.69 -3.88 6.82
N GLU A 39 -9.29 -3.69 7.96
CA GLU A 39 -10.12 -2.52 8.29
C GLU A 39 -9.59 -1.86 9.56
N TYR A 40 -9.48 -0.52 9.54
CA TYR A 40 -9.02 0.25 10.69
C TYR A 40 -10.18 1.01 11.33
N HIS A 41 -10.30 0.88 12.64
CA HIS A 41 -11.32 1.53 13.46
C HIS A 41 -10.68 2.50 14.46
N ASP A 42 -11.41 3.51 14.86
CA ASP A 42 -11.02 4.48 15.89
C ASP A 42 -9.66 5.15 15.65
N MET A 43 -9.32 5.36 14.37
CA MET A 43 -8.07 5.99 13.98
C MET A 43 -8.07 7.49 14.37
N PRO A 44 -6.93 7.98 14.88
CA PRO A 44 -6.81 9.38 15.25
C PRO A 44 -7.04 10.30 14.05
N GLN A 45 -7.74 11.41 14.29
CA GLN A 45 -8.08 12.41 13.28
C GLN A 45 -7.10 13.58 13.34
N LYS A 46 -7.02 14.35 12.24
CA LYS A 46 -6.21 15.60 12.16
C LYS A 46 -4.74 15.40 12.50
N ILE A 47 -4.17 14.28 12.07
CA ILE A 47 -2.78 13.88 12.39
C ILE A 47 -1.73 14.52 11.45
N LYS A 48 -2.15 15.15 10.37
CA LYS A 48 -1.23 15.73 9.37
C LYS A 48 -0.34 16.80 10.01
N GLY A 49 0.98 16.62 9.84
CA GLY A 49 1.99 17.53 10.40
C GLY A 49 2.32 17.28 11.87
N ASP A 50 1.68 16.29 12.51
CA ASP A 50 1.98 15.86 13.88
C ASP A 50 2.66 14.48 13.84
N ALA A 51 3.99 14.46 13.97
CA ALA A 51 4.78 13.23 13.88
C ALA A 51 4.41 12.21 14.97
N ALA A 52 4.12 12.67 16.20
CA ALA A 52 3.76 11.78 17.30
C ALA A 52 2.39 11.13 17.07
N MET A 53 1.42 11.90 16.57
CA MET A 53 0.11 11.37 16.22
C MET A 53 0.16 10.45 14.99
N MET A 54 1.02 10.74 14.01
CA MET A 54 1.25 9.83 12.88
C MET A 54 1.87 8.51 13.33
N GLN A 55 2.83 8.55 14.24
CA GLN A 55 3.42 7.35 14.83
C GLN A 55 2.36 6.52 15.58
N LYS A 56 1.57 7.17 16.44
CA LYS A 56 0.48 6.52 17.17
C LYS A 56 -0.55 5.87 16.22
N ALA A 57 -0.86 6.54 15.11
CA ALA A 57 -1.74 5.99 14.09
C ALA A 57 -1.14 4.74 13.43
N ALA A 58 0.17 4.74 13.15
CA ALA A 58 0.86 3.59 12.58
C ALA A 58 0.88 2.39 13.56
N GLU A 59 1.14 2.65 14.84
CA GLU A 59 1.12 1.62 15.89
C GLU A 59 -0.28 1.01 16.05
N LEU A 60 -1.33 1.84 16.02
CA LEU A 60 -2.71 1.36 16.11
C LEU A 60 -3.12 0.55 14.87
N ALA A 61 -2.76 1.02 13.67
CA ALA A 61 -2.98 0.30 12.42
C ALA A 61 -2.27 -1.07 12.43
N TYR A 62 -1.03 -1.10 12.91
CA TYR A 62 -0.26 -2.33 13.04
C TYR A 62 -0.90 -3.32 14.05
N ALA A 63 -1.31 -2.85 15.22
CA ALA A 63 -1.97 -3.69 16.23
C ALA A 63 -3.26 -4.31 15.68
N GLN A 64 -4.08 -3.51 14.98
CA GLN A 64 -5.31 -4.01 14.36
C GLN A 64 -5.02 -4.99 13.20
N THR A 65 -3.94 -4.76 12.44
CA THR A 65 -3.47 -5.69 11.41
C THR A 65 -3.10 -7.04 12.02
N GLN A 66 -2.32 -7.06 13.10
CA GLN A 66 -1.93 -8.30 13.79
C GLN A 66 -3.14 -9.10 14.25
N GLU A 67 -4.15 -8.45 14.83
CA GLU A 67 -5.34 -9.15 15.30
C GLU A 67 -6.19 -9.72 14.16
N GLN A 68 -6.38 -8.96 13.06
CA GLN A 68 -7.18 -9.39 11.92
C GLN A 68 -6.52 -10.48 11.09
N LEU A 69 -5.18 -10.51 11.03
CA LEU A 69 -4.43 -11.51 10.28
C LEU A 69 -3.93 -12.67 11.15
N LYS A 70 -4.33 -12.70 12.42
CA LYS A 70 -3.99 -13.78 13.33
C LYS A 70 -4.52 -15.12 12.81
N GLY A 71 -3.61 -16.08 12.72
CA GLY A 71 -3.95 -17.44 12.26
C GLY A 71 -4.01 -17.63 10.75
N VAL A 72 -3.67 -16.62 9.95
CA VAL A 72 -3.50 -16.79 8.51
C VAL A 72 -2.23 -17.63 8.27
N ALA A 73 -2.39 -18.81 7.68
CA ALA A 73 -1.28 -19.70 7.34
C ALA A 73 -0.71 -19.33 5.95
N TYR A 74 0.22 -18.39 5.90
CA TYR A 74 0.80 -17.92 4.63
C TYR A 74 1.53 -19.03 3.85
N SER A 75 2.04 -20.05 4.54
CA SER A 75 2.66 -21.22 3.95
C SER A 75 1.72 -22.08 3.08
N ASP A 76 0.40 -21.90 3.23
CA ASP A 76 -0.60 -22.61 2.44
C ASP A 76 -0.82 -21.98 1.04
N TYR A 77 -0.19 -20.82 0.79
CA TYR A 77 -0.31 -20.04 -0.44
C TYR A 77 1.00 -20.05 -1.22
N GLU A 78 0.93 -20.32 -2.50
CA GLU A 78 2.10 -20.29 -3.41
C GLU A 78 2.50 -18.87 -3.77
N ASP A 79 1.54 -17.93 -3.79
CA ASP A 79 1.77 -16.52 -4.05
C ASP A 79 1.00 -15.67 -3.05
N VAL A 80 1.74 -14.78 -2.37
CA VAL A 80 1.21 -13.85 -1.38
C VAL A 80 1.52 -12.43 -1.84
N LEU A 81 0.48 -11.61 -1.93
CA LEU A 81 0.55 -10.22 -2.36
C LEU A 81 -0.06 -9.31 -1.30
N PHE A 82 0.65 -8.28 -0.92
CA PHE A 82 0.17 -7.26 -0.01
C PHE A 82 0.06 -5.92 -0.74
N ILE A 83 -1.07 -5.25 -0.60
CA ILE A 83 -1.35 -3.96 -1.22
C ILE A 83 -1.74 -2.97 -0.14
N GLY A 84 -0.95 -1.92 0.04
CA GLY A 84 -1.17 -0.92 1.08
C GLY A 84 -1.32 0.49 0.53
N LYS A 85 -2.05 1.32 1.27
CA LYS A 85 -2.25 2.75 0.99
C LYS A 85 -1.86 3.59 2.21
N SER A 86 -0.94 4.57 2.02
CA SER A 86 -0.59 5.54 3.07
C SER A 86 -0.12 4.85 4.36
N ILE A 87 -0.77 5.12 5.51
CA ILE A 87 -0.47 4.48 6.79
C ILE A 87 -0.56 2.94 6.71
N GLY A 88 -1.43 2.42 5.84
CA GLY A 88 -1.54 0.99 5.58
C GLY A 88 -0.25 0.40 5.01
N THR A 89 0.57 1.18 4.28
CA THR A 89 1.88 0.71 3.82
C THR A 89 2.87 0.52 4.98
N VAL A 90 2.78 1.34 6.02
CA VAL A 90 3.61 1.24 7.22
C VAL A 90 3.26 -0.03 8.01
N ALA A 91 1.95 -0.20 8.31
CA ALA A 91 1.47 -1.38 9.03
C ALA A 91 1.78 -2.67 8.27
N MET A 92 1.59 -2.68 6.96
CA MET A 92 1.89 -3.79 6.06
C MET A 92 3.38 -4.13 6.04
N ALA A 93 4.25 -3.15 5.75
CA ALA A 93 5.70 -3.38 5.66
C ALA A 93 6.27 -3.89 6.99
N LYS A 94 5.82 -3.31 8.11
CA LYS A 94 6.16 -3.79 9.44
C LYS A 94 5.68 -5.23 9.66
N TYR A 95 4.44 -5.54 9.29
CA TYR A 95 3.86 -6.87 9.47
C TYR A 95 4.61 -7.93 8.66
N VAL A 96 4.94 -7.64 7.40
CA VAL A 96 5.75 -8.52 6.55
C VAL A 96 7.12 -8.79 7.17
N ALA A 97 7.78 -7.73 7.67
CA ALA A 97 9.11 -7.85 8.28
C ALA A 97 9.08 -8.65 9.59
N ASP A 98 8.16 -8.33 10.49
CA ASP A 98 8.07 -8.97 11.81
C ASP A 98 7.68 -10.46 11.74
N HIS A 99 6.95 -10.85 10.70
CA HIS A 99 6.51 -12.24 10.50
C HIS A 99 7.30 -12.98 9.40
N GLU A 100 8.35 -12.35 8.84
CA GLU A 100 9.23 -12.93 7.81
C GLU A 100 8.43 -13.49 6.60
N ILE A 101 7.34 -12.78 6.21
CA ILE A 101 6.46 -13.24 5.15
C ILE A 101 7.09 -12.95 3.79
N ARG A 102 7.24 -13.98 2.97
CA ARG A 102 7.68 -13.82 1.58
C ARG A 102 6.47 -13.38 0.73
N ALA A 103 6.36 -12.09 0.46
CA ALA A 103 5.26 -11.51 -0.31
C ALA A 103 5.74 -10.47 -1.32
N LYS A 104 5.02 -10.34 -2.45
CA LYS A 104 5.04 -9.14 -3.28
C LYS A 104 4.34 -7.99 -2.54
N GLN A 105 4.78 -6.76 -2.72
CA GLN A 105 4.17 -5.60 -2.06
C GLN A 105 3.91 -4.48 -3.05
N VAL A 106 2.70 -3.92 -3.00
CA VAL A 106 2.32 -2.71 -3.74
C VAL A 106 2.08 -1.58 -2.75
N TRP A 107 2.82 -0.49 -2.90
CA TRP A 107 2.75 0.67 -2.01
C TRP A 107 2.15 1.87 -2.72
N TYR A 108 0.89 2.18 -2.43
CA TYR A 108 0.27 3.42 -2.91
C TYR A 108 0.51 4.56 -1.94
N THR A 109 1.15 5.61 -2.42
CA THR A 109 1.53 6.81 -1.67
C THR A 109 2.10 6.48 -0.29
N PRO A 110 3.24 5.74 -0.27
CA PRO A 110 3.91 5.43 0.99
C PRO A 110 4.39 6.70 1.68
N VAL A 111 4.39 6.66 3.00
CA VAL A 111 5.02 7.69 3.82
C VAL A 111 6.44 7.25 4.22
N GLU A 112 7.27 8.20 4.70
CA GLU A 112 8.70 7.93 4.96
C GLU A 112 8.94 6.78 5.95
N ALA A 113 8.02 6.56 6.90
CA ALA A 113 8.10 5.49 7.88
C ALA A 113 8.01 4.09 7.24
N THR A 114 7.36 3.96 6.08
CA THR A 114 7.25 2.70 5.35
C THR A 114 8.63 2.12 5.00
N PHE A 115 9.57 2.99 4.65
CA PHE A 115 10.93 2.62 4.24
C PHE A 115 11.86 2.25 5.41
N SER A 116 11.35 2.20 6.63
CA SER A 116 12.13 1.77 7.80
C SER A 116 12.20 0.25 7.95
N PHE A 117 11.41 -0.47 7.17
CA PHE A 117 11.36 -1.94 7.21
C PHE A 117 12.03 -2.53 5.98
N PRO A 118 12.69 -3.68 6.11
CA PRO A 118 13.24 -4.39 4.96
C PRO A 118 12.12 -4.78 4.01
N ALA A 119 12.37 -4.57 2.72
CA ALA A 119 11.41 -4.91 1.68
C ALA A 119 12.16 -5.31 0.41
N ASP A 120 11.85 -6.49 -0.09
CA ASP A 120 12.17 -6.93 -1.44
C ASP A 120 10.88 -7.03 -2.27
N ARG A 121 10.94 -7.21 -3.57
CA ARG A 121 9.76 -7.38 -4.43
C ARG A 121 8.66 -6.32 -4.17
N VAL A 122 9.03 -5.05 -4.27
CA VAL A 122 8.15 -3.90 -4.03
C VAL A 122 8.01 -3.06 -5.29
N VAL A 123 6.79 -2.63 -5.60
CA VAL A 123 6.48 -1.50 -6.48
C VAL A 123 5.79 -0.40 -5.70
N ALA A 124 6.16 0.84 -5.91
CA ALA A 124 5.61 1.98 -5.19
C ALA A 124 5.15 3.09 -6.15
N PHE A 125 4.16 3.86 -5.70
CA PHE A 125 3.53 4.92 -6.47
C PHE A 125 3.38 6.17 -5.61
N ILE A 126 3.79 7.35 -6.10
CA ILE A 126 3.68 8.61 -5.37
C ILE A 126 3.25 9.77 -6.27
N GLY A 127 2.45 10.67 -5.74
CA GLY A 127 2.19 11.96 -6.37
C GLY A 127 3.29 12.97 -6.03
N ASP A 128 3.75 13.78 -6.99
CA ASP A 128 4.79 14.77 -6.71
C ASP A 128 4.30 16.01 -5.96
N ALA A 129 2.98 16.18 -5.86
CA ALA A 129 2.31 17.18 -5.04
C ALA A 129 1.63 16.57 -3.79
N ASP A 130 2.12 15.41 -3.33
CA ASP A 130 1.59 14.74 -2.14
C ASP A 130 1.89 15.57 -0.87
N PRO A 131 0.86 16.07 -0.18
CA PRO A 131 1.08 16.93 0.98
C PRO A 131 1.27 16.17 2.30
N TRP A 132 1.30 14.83 2.27
CA TRP A 132 1.43 13.98 3.44
C TRP A 132 2.83 13.39 3.62
N SER A 133 3.64 13.43 2.55
CA SER A 133 4.99 12.86 2.54
C SER A 133 6.00 13.90 2.07
N ASP A 134 7.20 13.87 2.58
CA ASP A 134 8.34 14.48 1.92
C ASP A 134 8.68 13.64 0.68
N VAL A 135 8.15 14.08 -0.46
CA VAL A 135 8.28 13.37 -1.74
C VAL A 135 9.74 13.17 -2.13
N LYS A 136 10.62 14.14 -1.80
CA LYS A 136 12.05 14.02 -2.07
C LYS A 136 12.66 12.91 -1.23
N ALA A 137 12.39 12.90 0.08
CA ALA A 137 12.87 11.86 0.99
C ALA A 137 12.35 10.47 0.59
N VAL A 138 11.09 10.36 0.15
CA VAL A 138 10.52 9.10 -0.35
C VAL A 138 11.26 8.61 -1.58
N LYS A 139 11.56 9.49 -2.56
CA LYS A 139 12.31 9.14 -3.78
C LYS A 139 13.72 8.67 -3.45
N GLU A 140 14.44 9.39 -2.60
CA GLU A 140 15.81 9.04 -2.16
C GLU A 140 15.84 7.68 -1.43
N LYS A 141 14.85 7.42 -0.56
CA LYS A 141 14.75 6.13 0.14
C LYS A 141 14.42 4.98 -0.79
N ALA A 142 13.50 5.18 -1.74
CA ALA A 142 13.16 4.17 -2.74
C ALA A 142 14.36 3.82 -3.61
N GLU A 143 15.11 4.82 -4.10
CA GLU A 143 16.34 4.63 -4.88
C GLU A 143 17.39 3.85 -4.08
N LYS A 144 17.63 4.26 -2.84
CA LYS A 144 18.60 3.59 -1.95
C LYS A 144 18.28 2.11 -1.70
N LEU A 145 17.01 1.76 -1.65
CA LEU A 145 16.53 0.38 -1.43
C LEU A 145 16.30 -0.40 -2.73
N GLY A 146 16.52 0.22 -3.90
CA GLY A 146 16.26 -0.40 -5.20
C GLY A 146 14.78 -0.65 -5.49
N ILE A 147 13.88 0.09 -4.84
CA ILE A 147 12.44 -0.03 -5.02
C ILE A 147 12.01 0.73 -6.28
N LYS A 148 11.30 0.05 -7.19
CA LYS A 148 10.71 0.65 -8.38
C LYS A 148 9.60 1.63 -7.95
N LEU A 149 9.85 2.94 -8.10
CA LEU A 149 8.93 4.01 -7.73
C LEU A 149 8.42 4.77 -8.95
N PHE A 150 7.11 4.75 -9.16
CA PHE A 150 6.43 5.58 -10.14
C PHE A 150 6.00 6.92 -9.52
N SER A 151 6.44 8.03 -10.10
CA SER A 151 6.10 9.37 -9.63
C SER A 151 5.19 10.07 -10.64
N TYR A 152 4.06 10.58 -10.15
CA TYR A 152 3.03 11.18 -11.00
C TYR A 152 2.93 12.69 -10.78
N PRO A 153 3.12 13.50 -11.86
CA PRO A 153 3.16 14.94 -11.75
C PRO A 153 1.81 15.52 -11.33
N ARG A 154 1.86 16.51 -10.44
CA ARG A 154 0.71 17.27 -9.90
C ARG A 154 -0.33 16.42 -9.17
N CYS A 155 -0.04 15.17 -8.88
CA CYS A 155 -0.93 14.30 -8.13
C CYS A 155 -0.74 14.44 -6.63
N ASN A 156 -1.85 14.43 -5.91
CA ASN A 156 -1.91 14.49 -4.46
C ASN A 156 -1.71 13.10 -3.82
N HIS A 157 -2.02 12.99 -2.53
CA HIS A 157 -1.93 11.73 -1.77
C HIS A 157 -2.90 10.64 -2.23
N SER A 158 -3.87 10.92 -3.08
CA SER A 158 -4.78 9.92 -3.70
C SER A 158 -4.39 9.59 -5.14
N LEU A 159 -3.26 10.11 -5.64
CA LEU A 159 -2.83 10.10 -7.04
C LEU A 159 -3.83 10.83 -7.96
N GLU A 160 -4.46 11.88 -7.44
CA GLU A 160 -5.44 12.70 -8.12
C GLU A 160 -4.93 14.13 -8.29
N THR A 161 -5.32 14.78 -9.40
CA THR A 161 -5.02 16.18 -9.72
C THR A 161 -6.21 17.11 -9.44
N GLY A 162 -7.40 16.54 -9.21
CA GLY A 162 -8.68 17.23 -9.12
C GLY A 162 -9.36 17.44 -10.48
N ASN A 163 -8.75 16.98 -11.58
CA ASN A 163 -9.38 16.94 -12.89
C ASN A 163 -9.77 15.50 -13.23
N VAL A 164 -11.07 15.21 -13.23
CA VAL A 164 -11.61 13.86 -13.41
C VAL A 164 -11.07 13.16 -14.67
N GLY A 165 -10.96 13.88 -15.80
CA GLY A 165 -10.45 13.29 -17.05
C GLY A 165 -8.96 12.94 -16.97
N VAL A 166 -8.17 13.66 -16.20
CA VAL A 166 -6.76 13.33 -15.92
C VAL A 166 -6.69 12.19 -14.93
N ASP A 167 -7.50 12.25 -13.86
CA ASP A 167 -7.45 11.32 -12.75
C ASP A 167 -7.87 9.90 -13.18
N THR A 168 -8.87 9.77 -14.05
CA THR A 168 -9.28 8.47 -14.60
C THR A 168 -8.20 7.83 -15.48
N ARG A 169 -7.48 8.62 -16.29
CA ARG A 169 -6.32 8.11 -17.04
C ARG A 169 -5.19 7.70 -16.11
N ARG A 170 -4.95 8.46 -15.05
CA ARG A 170 -3.94 8.16 -14.04
C ARG A 170 -4.23 6.85 -13.31
N ILE A 171 -5.48 6.65 -12.90
CA ILE A 171 -5.90 5.37 -12.30
C ILE A 171 -5.66 4.21 -13.26
N HIS A 172 -5.97 4.37 -14.55
CA HIS A 172 -5.71 3.33 -15.55
C HIS A 172 -4.21 3.00 -15.63
N GLU A 173 -3.32 4.01 -15.73
CA GLU A 173 -1.87 3.81 -15.76
C GLU A 173 -1.35 3.11 -14.50
N VAL A 174 -1.81 3.53 -13.32
CA VAL A 174 -1.44 2.92 -12.04
C VAL A 174 -1.87 1.45 -11.98
N MET A 175 -3.08 1.15 -12.44
CA MET A 175 -3.60 -0.22 -12.46
C MET A 175 -2.84 -1.11 -13.44
N GLN A 176 -2.47 -0.61 -14.62
CA GLN A 176 -1.62 -1.34 -15.56
C GLN A 176 -0.25 -1.69 -14.93
N GLN A 177 0.43 -0.72 -14.31
CA GLN A 177 1.71 -0.98 -13.64
C GLN A 177 1.57 -1.94 -12.44
N THR A 178 0.43 -1.90 -11.77
CA THR A 178 0.12 -2.84 -10.68
C THR A 178 -0.10 -4.25 -11.22
N GLU A 179 -0.85 -4.38 -12.31
CA GLU A 179 -1.12 -5.66 -12.98
C GLU A 179 0.17 -6.28 -13.51
N ASP A 180 1.00 -5.51 -14.22
CA ASP A 180 2.31 -5.95 -14.71
C ASP A 180 3.17 -6.51 -13.56
N PHE A 181 3.22 -5.81 -12.41
CA PHE A 181 3.97 -6.26 -11.24
C PHE A 181 3.38 -7.53 -10.59
N ILE A 182 2.06 -7.69 -10.58
CA ILE A 182 1.41 -8.90 -10.06
C ILE A 182 1.77 -10.11 -10.94
N GLU A 183 1.87 -9.93 -12.25
CA GLU A 183 2.19 -10.99 -13.22
C GLU A 183 3.68 -11.31 -13.33
N GLU A 184 4.58 -10.44 -12.84
CA GLU A 184 6.02 -10.74 -12.78
C GLU A 184 6.27 -12.03 -11.96
N VAL A 185 7.02 -12.99 -12.54
CA VAL A 185 7.33 -14.32 -11.96
C VAL A 185 8.50 -14.23 -10.98
#